data_9007b53efdb03127dcb20279a6886ff5
#
_entry.id   9007b53efdb03127dcb20279a6886ff5
#
_cell.length_a   1.000
_cell.length_b   1.000
_cell.length_c   1.000
_cell.angle_alpha   90.00
_cell.angle_beta   90.00
_cell.angle_gamma   90.00
#
_symmetry.space_group_name_H-M   'P 1'
#
loop_
_entity.id
_entity.type
_entity.pdbx_description
1 polymer ?
#
loop_
_entity_poly.entity_id
_entity_poly.type
_entity_poly.pdbx_seq_one_letter_code
_entity_poly.pdbx_strand_id
1 'polypeptide(L)'
;MKYIMLKRTHTLATISALAILIAGSFSGAAIARDQIRIVGSSTVFPFAASVAEQFGKTTSFKTPVVESTGSGGGLKLFCAGIGERHPDITNASRRIKTSEVKRCASNGITDITEVKVGFDGIVLANTRSARNAKPFQLTLRDVFLALAKDVPIAEGKTTANAYETWQDVNPGLPAVKIEVFGPPPTSGTRDAFVELAMEGGCKSFGWVKALKKQDKRAYKA
;
A
#
# COMPACT_ATOMS: atom_id res chain seq x y z
N MET A 1 -70.43 -40.66 -39.20
CA MET A 1 -69.41 -39.58 -38.89
C MET A 1 -68.58 -40.09 -37.73
N LYS A 2 -67.30 -40.47 -38.01
CA LYS A 2 -66.40 -41.00 -36.99
C LYS A 2 -65.39 -39.89 -36.68
N TYR A 3 -65.31 -39.43 -35.42
CA TYR A 3 -64.29 -38.47 -34.94
C TYR A 3 -63.11 -39.26 -34.42
N ILE A 4 -61.90 -38.95 -34.94
CA ILE A 4 -60.58 -39.42 -34.44
C ILE A 4 -60.11 -38.41 -33.49
N MET A 5 -59.97 -38.73 -32.16
CA MET A 5 -59.29 -37.95 -31.18
C MET A 5 -57.78 -38.35 -31.12
N LEU A 6 -56.89 -37.47 -31.52
CA LEU A 6 -55.44 -37.63 -31.32
C LEU A 6 -55.06 -37.11 -29.92
N LYS A 7 -54.49 -37.99 -29.07
CA LYS A 7 -53.86 -37.60 -27.82
C LYS A 7 -52.47 -37.02 -28.09
N ARG A 8 -52.31 -35.70 -27.94
CA ARG A 8 -51.05 -34.98 -27.96
C ARG A 8 -50.68 -34.59 -26.54
N THR A 9 -50.09 -35.48 -25.70
CA THR A 9 -49.69 -35.12 -24.32
C THR A 9 -48.34 -35.66 -23.86
N HIS A 10 -47.58 -36.38 -24.69
CA HIS A 10 -46.31 -36.95 -24.21
C HIS A 10 -45.03 -36.31 -24.76
N THR A 11 -45.08 -35.43 -25.75
CA THR A 11 -43.90 -34.83 -26.39
C THR A 11 -43.40 -33.58 -25.68
N LEU A 12 -44.22 -32.87 -24.91
CA LEU A 12 -43.81 -31.66 -24.20
C LEU A 12 -43.05 -31.94 -22.88
N ALA A 13 -43.36 -33.06 -22.21
CA ALA A 13 -42.72 -33.44 -20.96
C ALA A 13 -41.26 -33.91 -21.14
N THR A 14 -40.95 -34.56 -22.28
CA THR A 14 -39.59 -35.05 -22.58
C THR A 14 -38.62 -33.92 -22.96
N ILE A 15 -39.11 -32.88 -23.63
CA ILE A 15 -38.27 -31.71 -24.00
C ILE A 15 -37.90 -30.89 -22.77
N SER A 16 -38.83 -30.74 -21.82
CA SER A 16 -38.55 -29.99 -20.56
C SER A 16 -37.53 -30.72 -19.65
N ALA A 17 -37.59 -32.06 -19.59
CA ALA A 17 -36.63 -32.84 -18.81
C ALA A 17 -35.19 -32.79 -19.38
N LEU A 18 -35.05 -32.76 -20.71
CA LEU A 18 -33.77 -32.68 -21.38
C LEU A 18 -33.14 -31.27 -21.24
N ALA A 19 -33.95 -30.21 -21.21
CA ALA A 19 -33.49 -28.83 -21.00
C ALA A 19 -32.95 -28.61 -19.57
N ILE A 20 -33.51 -29.25 -18.54
CA ILE A 20 -33.05 -29.17 -17.15
C ILE A 20 -31.71 -29.92 -16.96
N LEU A 21 -31.51 -31.04 -17.64
CA LEU A 21 -30.24 -31.79 -17.60
C LEU A 21 -29.10 -31.04 -18.28
N ILE A 22 -29.32 -30.24 -19.30
CA ILE A 22 -28.30 -29.44 -19.97
C ILE A 22 -27.94 -28.19 -19.13
N ALA A 23 -28.90 -27.57 -18.43
CA ALA A 23 -28.66 -26.43 -17.57
C ALA A 23 -27.82 -26.79 -16.31
N GLY A 24 -27.91 -28.04 -15.83
CA GLY A 24 -27.10 -28.51 -14.68
C GLY A 24 -25.63 -28.78 -15.01
N SER A 25 -25.23 -28.85 -16.27
CA SER A 25 -23.84 -29.17 -16.68
C SER A 25 -22.92 -27.98 -16.83
N PHE A 26 -23.43 -26.75 -16.70
CA PHE A 26 -22.64 -25.51 -16.67
C PHE A 26 -22.30 -25.07 -15.25
N SER A 27 -22.10 -26.00 -14.33
CA SER A 27 -21.30 -25.71 -13.14
C SER A 27 -19.88 -25.50 -13.63
N GLY A 28 -19.55 -24.27 -14.06
CA GLY A 28 -18.21 -23.88 -14.39
C GLY A 28 -17.33 -24.26 -13.20
N ALA A 29 -16.44 -25.23 -13.39
CA ALA A 29 -15.44 -25.54 -12.39
C ALA A 29 -14.78 -24.22 -12.03
N ALA A 30 -14.93 -23.78 -10.79
CA ALA A 30 -14.16 -22.62 -10.29
C ALA A 30 -12.69 -23.04 -10.42
N ILE A 31 -12.02 -22.56 -11.46
CA ILE A 31 -10.58 -22.79 -11.66
C ILE A 31 -9.92 -21.96 -10.58
N ALA A 32 -9.62 -22.60 -9.46
CA ALA A 32 -8.83 -21.99 -8.42
C ALA A 32 -7.40 -21.78 -8.96
N ARG A 33 -6.86 -20.56 -8.82
CA ARG A 33 -5.45 -20.32 -9.13
C ARG A 33 -4.57 -21.19 -8.24
N ASP A 34 -3.67 -21.95 -8.86
CA ASP A 34 -2.78 -22.88 -8.16
C ASP A 34 -1.47 -22.23 -7.67
N GLN A 35 -1.37 -20.90 -7.78
CA GLN A 35 -0.17 -20.14 -7.40
C GLN A 35 -0.56 -18.88 -6.62
N ILE A 36 0.00 -18.73 -5.43
CA ILE A 36 -0.20 -17.56 -4.56
C ILE A 36 0.45 -16.32 -5.20
N ARG A 37 -0.27 -15.22 -5.24
CA ARG A 37 0.21 -13.93 -5.72
C ARG A 37 0.31 -12.93 -4.58
N ILE A 38 1.50 -12.38 -4.37
CA ILE A 38 1.85 -11.46 -3.29
C ILE A 38 2.30 -10.14 -3.91
N VAL A 39 1.75 -9.01 -3.46
CA VAL A 39 2.13 -7.69 -3.95
C VAL A 39 2.43 -6.77 -2.76
N GLY A 40 3.16 -5.68 -2.97
CA GLY A 40 3.26 -4.64 -1.94
C GLY A 40 4.64 -4.06 -1.72
N SER A 41 4.98 -3.87 -0.45
CA SER A 41 6.15 -3.13 0.02
C SER A 41 7.47 -3.59 -0.60
N SER A 42 8.23 -2.65 -1.15
CA SER A 42 9.60 -2.89 -1.61
C SER A 42 10.56 -3.20 -0.45
N THR A 43 10.30 -2.68 0.74
CA THR A 43 11.07 -2.97 1.97
C THR A 43 10.90 -4.44 2.38
N VAL A 44 9.68 -4.98 2.29
CA VAL A 44 9.37 -6.36 2.68
C VAL A 44 9.68 -7.34 1.55
N PHE A 45 9.77 -6.88 0.30
CA PHE A 45 9.96 -7.71 -0.88
C PHE A 45 11.10 -8.74 -0.77
N PRO A 46 12.35 -8.39 -0.38
CA PRO A 46 13.44 -9.37 -0.33
C PRO A 46 13.16 -10.50 0.67
N PHE A 47 12.52 -10.21 1.80
CA PHE A 47 12.14 -11.21 2.80
C PHE A 47 11.01 -12.09 2.29
N ALA A 48 9.98 -11.50 1.70
CA ALA A 48 8.85 -12.23 1.13
C ALA A 48 9.28 -13.14 -0.04
N ALA A 49 10.20 -12.67 -0.89
CA ALA A 49 10.75 -13.46 -1.98
C ALA A 49 11.53 -14.70 -1.45
N SER A 50 12.37 -14.52 -0.42
CA SER A 50 13.08 -15.61 0.22
C SER A 50 12.13 -16.65 0.83
N VAL A 51 11.08 -16.21 1.51
CA VAL A 51 10.06 -17.11 2.08
C VAL A 51 9.30 -17.84 0.95
N ALA A 52 8.94 -17.14 -0.12
CA ALA A 52 8.25 -17.74 -1.27
C ALA A 52 9.10 -18.83 -1.96
N GLU A 53 10.40 -18.56 -2.15
CA GLU A 53 11.33 -19.56 -2.68
C GLU A 53 11.44 -20.78 -1.77
N GLN A 54 11.57 -20.57 -0.46
CA GLN A 54 11.65 -21.65 0.51
C GLN A 54 10.37 -22.48 0.53
N PHE A 55 9.21 -21.82 0.47
CA PHE A 55 7.90 -22.48 0.39
C PHE A 55 7.81 -23.39 -0.84
N GLY A 56 8.21 -22.90 -2.03
CA GLY A 56 8.21 -23.70 -3.24
C GLY A 56 9.21 -24.88 -3.24
N LYS A 57 10.33 -24.74 -2.47
CA LYS A 57 11.33 -25.83 -2.34
C LYS A 57 10.90 -26.90 -1.33
N THR A 58 10.11 -26.56 -0.32
CA THR A 58 9.75 -27.45 0.80
C THR A 58 8.34 -28.02 0.72
N THR A 59 7.54 -27.57 -0.23
CA THR A 59 6.16 -28.04 -0.42
C THR A 59 5.93 -28.51 -1.85
N SER A 60 4.80 -29.17 -2.10
CA SER A 60 4.36 -29.57 -3.44
C SER A 60 3.65 -28.43 -4.21
N PHE A 61 3.47 -27.27 -3.59
CA PHE A 61 2.80 -26.12 -4.22
C PHE A 61 3.78 -25.31 -5.08
N LYS A 62 3.23 -24.59 -6.07
CA LYS A 62 4.03 -23.67 -6.89
C LYS A 62 4.61 -22.54 -6.03
N THR A 63 5.83 -22.15 -6.32
CA THR A 63 6.48 -20.99 -5.69
C THR A 63 5.59 -19.74 -5.83
N PRO A 64 5.21 -19.06 -4.74
CA PRO A 64 4.45 -17.82 -4.82
C PRO A 64 5.14 -16.75 -5.66
N VAL A 65 4.37 -15.98 -6.42
CA VAL A 65 4.87 -14.80 -7.15
C VAL A 65 4.84 -13.60 -6.22
N VAL A 66 5.97 -12.92 -6.08
CA VAL A 66 6.10 -11.72 -5.25
C VAL A 66 6.45 -10.52 -6.14
N GLU A 67 5.64 -9.45 -6.07
CA GLU A 67 5.82 -8.23 -6.85
C GLU A 67 5.98 -7.01 -5.92
N SER A 68 6.99 -6.18 -6.21
CA SER A 68 7.23 -4.93 -5.49
C SER A 68 6.43 -3.78 -6.11
N THR A 69 5.33 -3.38 -5.47
CA THR A 69 4.43 -2.30 -5.92
C THR A 69 4.35 -1.12 -4.96
N GLY A 70 5.13 -1.16 -3.86
CA GLY A 70 4.99 -0.28 -2.71
C GLY A 70 3.78 -0.63 -1.84
N SER A 71 3.81 -0.28 -0.54
CA SER A 71 2.73 -0.62 0.40
C SER A 71 1.37 -0.09 -0.04
N GLY A 72 1.30 1.17 -0.51
CA GLY A 72 0.05 1.78 -0.97
C GLY A 72 -0.47 1.17 -2.27
N GLY A 73 0.44 0.85 -3.21
CA GLY A 73 0.12 0.17 -4.46
C GLY A 73 -0.42 -1.24 -4.22
N GLY A 74 0.27 -2.02 -3.39
CA GLY A 74 -0.15 -3.36 -3.01
C GLY A 74 -1.52 -3.39 -2.33
N LEU A 75 -1.74 -2.54 -1.34
CA LEU A 75 -3.04 -2.42 -0.67
C LEU A 75 -4.16 -1.97 -1.62
N LYS A 76 -3.84 -1.12 -2.61
CA LYS A 76 -4.81 -0.74 -3.65
C LYS A 76 -5.21 -1.93 -4.51
N LEU A 77 -4.25 -2.75 -4.94
CA LEU A 77 -4.49 -3.97 -5.74
C LEU A 77 -5.22 -5.04 -4.93
N PHE A 78 -4.80 -5.28 -3.69
CA PHE A 78 -5.44 -6.22 -2.77
C PHE A 78 -6.90 -5.85 -2.49
N CYS A 79 -7.19 -4.57 -2.20
CA CYS A 79 -8.53 -4.09 -1.96
C CYS A 79 -9.36 -3.84 -3.24
N ALA A 80 -8.89 -4.23 -4.43
CA ALA A 80 -9.64 -4.01 -5.67
C ALA A 80 -10.73 -5.07 -5.93
N GLY A 81 -10.67 -6.24 -5.28
CA GLY A 81 -11.67 -7.28 -5.40
C GLY A 81 -11.19 -8.65 -4.97
N ILE A 82 -12.04 -9.65 -5.14
CA ILE A 82 -11.79 -11.06 -4.84
C ILE A 82 -11.65 -11.84 -6.15
N GLY A 83 -10.92 -12.96 -6.10
CA GLY A 83 -10.76 -13.90 -7.21
C GLY A 83 -9.42 -13.79 -7.93
N GLU A 84 -9.25 -14.58 -8.99
CA GLU A 84 -7.95 -14.86 -9.62
C GLU A 84 -7.21 -13.65 -10.18
N ARG A 85 -7.92 -12.59 -10.54
CA ARG A 85 -7.32 -11.35 -11.06
C ARG A 85 -6.73 -10.45 -9.98
N HIS A 86 -7.00 -10.74 -8.71
CA HIS A 86 -6.54 -9.96 -7.57
C HIS A 86 -5.47 -10.73 -6.77
N PRO A 87 -4.55 -10.04 -6.08
CA PRO A 87 -3.55 -10.71 -5.24
C PRO A 87 -4.22 -11.34 -4.00
N ASP A 88 -3.61 -12.44 -3.52
CA ASP A 88 -4.07 -13.15 -2.31
C ASP A 88 -3.53 -12.50 -1.05
N ILE A 89 -2.31 -11.96 -1.12
CA ILE A 89 -1.59 -11.36 -0.01
C ILE A 89 -1.04 -10.00 -0.43
N THR A 90 -1.01 -9.07 0.50
CA THR A 90 -0.28 -7.82 0.33
C THR A 90 0.71 -7.60 1.47
N ASN A 91 1.95 -7.28 1.12
CA ASN A 91 2.98 -6.88 2.07
C ASN A 91 2.91 -5.36 2.30
N ALA A 92 3.12 -4.94 3.53
CA ALA A 92 3.17 -3.51 3.84
C ALA A 92 4.26 -3.22 4.88
N SER A 93 4.92 -2.08 4.75
CA SER A 93 5.87 -1.55 5.74
C SER A 93 5.19 -0.72 6.84
N ARG A 94 3.88 -0.69 6.87
CA ARG A 94 3.02 -0.02 7.84
C ARG A 94 1.71 -0.77 8.01
N ARG A 95 0.97 -0.43 9.04
CA ARG A 95 -0.40 -0.96 9.21
C ARG A 95 -1.32 -0.48 8.08
N ILE A 96 -2.34 -1.29 7.81
CA ILE A 96 -3.44 -0.90 6.92
C ILE A 96 -4.17 0.33 7.48
N LYS A 97 -4.48 1.31 6.62
CA LYS A 97 -5.21 2.54 7.02
C LYS A 97 -6.72 2.30 7.00
N THR A 98 -7.46 3.00 7.85
CA THR A 98 -8.93 2.93 7.88
C THR A 98 -9.57 3.18 6.51
N SER A 99 -8.98 4.07 5.69
CA SER A 99 -9.48 4.33 4.34
C SER A 99 -9.25 3.15 3.37
N GLU A 100 -8.22 2.35 3.61
CA GLU A 100 -7.92 1.15 2.83
C GLU A 100 -8.85 0.01 3.24
N VAL A 101 -9.09 -0.17 4.55
CA VAL A 101 -10.11 -1.12 5.05
C VAL A 101 -11.49 -0.81 4.46
N LYS A 102 -11.90 0.47 4.44
CA LYS A 102 -13.18 0.88 3.82
C LYS A 102 -13.23 0.56 2.32
N ARG A 103 -12.12 0.76 1.60
CA ARG A 103 -12.02 0.37 0.18
C ARG A 103 -12.13 -1.15 -0.01
N CYS A 104 -11.46 -1.93 0.82
CA CYS A 104 -11.57 -3.38 0.81
C CYS A 104 -13.04 -3.81 1.00
N ALA A 105 -13.70 -3.28 2.03
CA ALA A 105 -15.10 -3.59 2.34
C ALA A 105 -16.06 -3.22 1.20
N SER A 106 -15.85 -2.07 0.53
CA SER A 106 -16.68 -1.67 -0.63
C SER A 106 -16.51 -2.58 -1.85
N ASN A 107 -15.45 -3.39 -1.89
CA ASN A 107 -15.18 -4.38 -2.94
C ASN A 107 -15.37 -5.83 -2.45
N GLY A 108 -16.13 -6.02 -1.37
CA GLY A 108 -16.50 -7.35 -0.87
C GLY A 108 -15.47 -8.02 0.03
N ILE A 109 -14.35 -7.38 0.35
CA ILE A 109 -13.32 -7.91 1.24
C ILE A 109 -13.59 -7.38 2.65
N THR A 110 -14.30 -8.15 3.46
CA THR A 110 -14.75 -7.76 4.81
C THR A 110 -13.91 -8.37 5.92
N ASP A 111 -13.21 -9.47 5.64
CA ASP A 111 -12.33 -10.15 6.59
C ASP A 111 -10.87 -9.99 6.14
N ILE A 112 -10.07 -9.31 6.98
CA ILE A 112 -8.67 -9.01 6.69
C ILE A 112 -7.84 -9.40 7.91
N THR A 113 -6.97 -10.39 7.74
CA THR A 113 -5.99 -10.76 8.76
C THR A 113 -4.70 -9.98 8.55
N GLU A 114 -4.29 -9.19 9.54
CA GLU A 114 -3.01 -8.46 9.54
C GLU A 114 -2.01 -9.15 10.48
N VAL A 115 -0.91 -9.65 9.93
CA VAL A 115 0.15 -10.31 10.69
C VAL A 115 1.40 -9.43 10.71
N LYS A 116 1.87 -9.06 11.90
CA LYS A 116 3.14 -8.36 12.07
C LYS A 116 4.29 -9.36 12.05
N VAL A 117 5.13 -9.28 11.04
CA VAL A 117 6.27 -10.22 10.85
C VAL A 117 7.61 -9.65 11.37
N GLY A 118 7.70 -8.33 11.62
CA GLY A 118 8.93 -7.71 12.11
C GLY A 118 8.84 -6.20 12.22
N PHE A 119 9.98 -5.59 12.52
CA PHE A 119 10.17 -4.14 12.56
C PHE A 119 11.30 -3.77 11.60
N ASP A 120 11.18 -2.60 11.00
CA ASP A 120 12.22 -1.96 10.21
C ASP A 120 12.44 -0.54 10.71
N GLY A 121 13.63 0.02 10.49
CA GLY A 121 14.00 1.35 10.93
C GLY A 121 14.57 2.18 9.80
N ILE A 122 14.25 3.48 9.78
CA ILE A 122 14.84 4.44 8.87
C ILE A 122 15.81 5.31 9.65
N VAL A 123 17.02 5.46 9.12
CA VAL A 123 18.06 6.29 9.72
C VAL A 123 18.46 7.40 8.75
N LEU A 124 18.80 8.54 9.29
CA LEU A 124 19.54 9.61 8.60
C LEU A 124 21.01 9.41 8.93
N ALA A 125 21.82 9.20 7.91
CA ALA A 125 23.24 8.98 8.06
C ALA A 125 24.03 10.07 7.33
N ASN A 126 25.15 10.48 7.90
CA ASN A 126 26.13 11.34 7.26
C ASN A 126 27.54 10.74 7.37
N THR A 127 28.46 11.22 6.54
CA THR A 127 29.84 10.79 6.62
C THR A 127 30.53 11.38 7.86
N ARG A 128 31.39 10.59 8.50
CA ARG A 128 32.25 11.02 9.63
C ARG A 128 33.55 11.68 9.17
N SER A 129 33.63 12.25 7.98
CA SER A 129 34.89 12.66 7.36
C SER A 129 35.61 13.84 8.03
N ALA A 130 35.03 14.54 9.00
CA ALA A 130 35.70 15.60 9.75
C ALA A 130 35.96 15.15 11.19
N ARG A 131 37.25 15.15 11.60
CA ARG A 131 37.70 14.80 12.98
C ARG A 131 37.01 15.57 14.10
N ASN A 132 36.39 16.71 13.81
CA ASN A 132 35.71 17.60 14.77
C ASN A 132 34.28 17.94 14.35
N ALA A 133 33.66 17.18 13.44
CA ALA A 133 32.29 17.44 13.05
C ALA A 133 31.35 17.21 14.24
N LYS A 134 30.67 18.25 14.68
CA LYS A 134 29.55 18.10 15.64
C LYS A 134 28.51 17.15 15.06
N PRO A 135 28.00 16.19 15.84
CA PRO A 135 26.95 15.33 15.36
C PRO A 135 25.72 16.16 15.01
N PHE A 136 25.07 15.82 13.89
CA PHE A 136 23.78 16.40 13.54
C PHE A 136 22.73 15.90 14.54
N GLN A 137 22.25 16.79 15.41
CA GLN A 137 21.11 16.50 16.28
C GLN A 137 19.84 17.06 15.64
N LEU A 138 19.27 16.30 14.73
CA LEU A 138 18.08 16.70 13.98
C LEU A 138 16.80 16.33 14.72
N THR A 139 15.88 17.26 14.79
CA THR A 139 14.48 16.99 15.11
C THR A 139 13.71 16.67 13.83
N LEU A 140 12.53 16.04 13.95
CA LEU A 140 11.65 15.85 12.79
C LEU A 140 11.22 17.17 12.16
N ARG A 141 11.13 18.23 12.97
CA ARG A 141 10.85 19.59 12.50
C ARG A 141 11.97 20.12 11.61
N ASP A 142 13.23 19.94 12.01
CA ASP A 142 14.38 20.36 11.21
C ASP A 142 14.42 19.63 9.88
N VAL A 143 14.17 18.32 9.89
CA VAL A 143 14.08 17.51 8.66
C VAL A 143 12.97 18.01 7.73
N PHE A 144 11.80 18.32 8.28
CA PHE A 144 10.70 18.85 7.50
C PHE A 144 11.04 20.21 6.90
N LEU A 145 11.55 21.16 7.70
CA LEU A 145 11.93 22.49 7.22
C LEU A 145 13.05 22.44 6.18
N ALA A 146 14.00 21.51 6.30
CA ALA A 146 15.08 21.36 5.33
C ALA A 146 14.59 20.84 3.95
N LEU A 147 13.56 19.99 3.92
CA LEU A 147 13.22 19.21 2.73
C LEU A 147 11.84 19.51 2.14
N ALA A 148 10.99 20.24 2.83
CA ALA A 148 9.68 20.61 2.33
C ALA A 148 9.80 21.64 1.20
N LYS A 149 8.91 21.55 0.21
CA LYS A 149 8.83 22.54 -0.87
C LYS A 149 8.38 23.91 -0.33
N ASP A 150 7.36 23.89 0.52
CA ASP A 150 6.82 25.06 1.17
C ASP A 150 6.91 24.89 2.69
N VAL A 151 7.25 25.99 3.38
CA VAL A 151 7.46 25.98 4.83
C VAL A 151 6.49 26.94 5.52
N PRO A 152 6.00 26.58 6.72
CA PRO A 152 5.16 27.45 7.53
C PRO A 152 5.90 28.71 8.02
N ILE A 153 5.34 29.89 7.78
CA ILE A 153 5.84 31.19 8.29
C ILE A 153 4.97 31.79 9.38
N ALA A 154 3.68 31.48 9.36
CA ALA A 154 2.71 31.86 10.38
C ALA A 154 1.53 30.90 10.37
N GLU A 155 0.58 31.05 11.29
CA GLU A 155 -0.62 30.24 11.30
C GLU A 155 -1.39 30.41 9.99
N GLY A 156 -1.68 29.30 9.30
CA GLY A 156 -2.38 29.27 8.02
C GLY A 156 -1.58 29.82 6.83
N LYS A 157 -0.31 30.18 6.99
CA LYS A 157 0.52 30.75 5.92
C LYS A 157 1.78 29.92 5.67
N THR A 158 2.06 29.67 4.43
CA THR A 158 3.27 29.02 3.95
C THR A 158 3.99 29.90 2.93
N THR A 159 5.28 29.68 2.73
CA THR A 159 6.09 30.28 1.67
C THR A 159 6.98 29.22 1.04
N ALA A 160 7.46 29.48 -0.17
CA ALA A 160 8.47 28.64 -0.79
C ALA A 160 9.69 28.54 0.13
N ASN A 161 10.24 27.33 0.24
CA ASN A 161 11.41 27.06 1.10
C ASN A 161 12.65 27.77 0.53
N ALA A 162 13.23 28.64 1.32
CA ALA A 162 14.45 29.38 0.99
C ALA A 162 15.68 28.96 1.84
N TYR A 163 15.57 27.90 2.63
CA TYR A 163 16.69 27.39 3.42
C TYR A 163 17.72 26.68 2.52
N GLU A 164 18.97 27.14 2.55
CA GLU A 164 20.06 26.57 1.77
C GLU A 164 21.01 25.72 2.63
N THR A 165 21.16 26.09 3.89
CA THR A 165 22.05 25.39 4.85
C THR A 165 21.28 24.84 6.03
N TRP A 166 21.86 23.85 6.70
CA TRP A 166 21.26 23.31 7.92
C TRP A 166 21.21 24.37 9.05
N GLN A 167 22.13 25.32 9.06
CA GLN A 167 22.11 26.41 10.03
C GLN A 167 20.95 27.38 9.80
N ASP A 168 20.52 27.59 8.55
CA ASP A 168 19.34 28.39 8.24
C ASP A 168 18.06 27.78 8.83
N VAL A 169 18.01 26.46 8.85
CA VAL A 169 16.89 25.71 9.44
C VAL A 169 16.89 25.78 10.96
N ASN A 170 18.07 25.61 11.56
CA ASN A 170 18.27 25.61 13.00
C ASN A 170 19.70 26.15 13.33
N PRO A 171 19.83 27.29 14.01
CA PRO A 171 21.14 27.89 14.34
C PRO A 171 22.06 26.96 15.14
N GLY A 172 21.57 25.94 15.80
CA GLY A 172 22.36 24.92 16.50
C GLY A 172 23.04 23.90 15.57
N LEU A 173 22.69 23.87 14.30
CA LEU A 173 23.22 22.97 13.29
C LEU A 173 24.41 23.61 12.54
N PRO A 174 25.28 22.83 11.89
CA PRO A 174 26.40 23.36 11.15
C PRO A 174 25.99 24.14 9.89
N ALA A 175 26.78 25.15 9.51
CA ALA A 175 26.61 25.95 8.30
C ALA A 175 27.07 25.18 7.05
N VAL A 176 26.44 24.04 6.77
CA VAL A 176 26.70 23.21 5.59
C VAL A 176 25.45 23.14 4.73
N LYS A 177 25.65 23.07 3.43
CA LYS A 177 24.58 23.02 2.46
C LYS A 177 23.65 21.80 2.68
N ILE A 178 22.37 21.99 2.48
CA ILE A 178 21.38 20.90 2.52
C ILE A 178 21.51 20.10 1.24
N GLU A 179 22.18 18.96 1.33
CA GLU A 179 22.29 17.98 0.24
C GLU A 179 21.87 16.61 0.79
N VAL A 180 20.87 16.01 0.17
CA VAL A 180 20.28 14.77 0.68
C VAL A 180 20.12 13.75 -0.44
N PHE A 181 20.61 12.55 -0.18
CA PHE A 181 20.37 11.40 -1.02
C PHE A 181 19.27 10.55 -0.39
N GLY A 182 18.25 10.22 -1.16
CA GLY A 182 17.13 9.44 -0.68
C GLY A 182 16.71 8.35 -1.66
N PRO A 183 15.88 7.40 -1.20
CA PRO A 183 15.37 6.33 -2.04
C PRO A 183 14.45 6.88 -3.15
N PRO A 184 14.36 6.18 -4.30
CA PRO A 184 13.53 6.59 -5.43
C PRO A 184 12.04 6.64 -5.07
N PRO A 185 11.21 7.34 -5.89
CA PRO A 185 9.76 7.49 -5.63
C PRO A 185 8.98 6.19 -5.48
N THR A 186 9.47 5.10 -6.03
CA THR A 186 8.87 3.75 -5.98
C THR A 186 9.25 2.97 -4.71
N SER A 187 10.12 3.52 -3.87
CA SER A 187 10.61 2.83 -2.67
C SER A 187 9.64 2.95 -1.50
N GLY A 188 9.35 1.82 -0.84
CA GLY A 188 8.61 1.80 0.42
C GLY A 188 9.31 2.53 1.56
N THR A 189 10.65 2.60 1.54
CA THR A 189 11.44 3.40 2.49
C THR A 189 11.14 4.88 2.33
N ARG A 190 10.98 5.37 1.08
CA ARG A 190 10.55 6.75 0.83
C ARG A 190 9.15 7.02 1.38
N ASP A 191 8.20 6.11 1.14
CA ASP A 191 6.85 6.24 1.69
C ASP A 191 6.87 6.32 3.22
N ALA A 192 7.65 5.45 3.86
CA ALA A 192 7.80 5.46 5.31
C ALA A 192 8.51 6.74 5.82
N PHE A 193 9.54 7.22 5.12
CA PHE A 193 10.19 8.49 5.45
C PHE A 193 9.20 9.67 5.38
N VAL A 194 8.42 9.77 4.33
CA VAL A 194 7.39 10.81 4.19
C VAL A 194 6.37 10.72 5.33
N GLU A 195 5.90 9.53 5.67
CA GLU A 195 4.89 9.32 6.71
C GLU A 195 5.44 9.60 8.12
N LEU A 196 6.64 9.12 8.43
CA LEU A 196 7.22 9.21 9.78
C LEU A 196 7.98 10.51 10.01
N ALA A 197 8.84 10.90 9.09
CA ALA A 197 9.69 12.07 9.25
C ALA A 197 9.03 13.35 8.74
N MET A 198 8.59 13.39 7.49
CA MET A 198 8.04 14.63 6.91
C MET A 198 6.68 14.98 7.52
N GLU A 199 5.70 14.06 7.57
CA GLU A 199 4.44 14.31 8.27
C GLU A 199 4.64 14.52 9.78
N GLY A 200 5.60 13.82 10.39
CA GLY A 200 5.96 14.00 11.80
C GLY A 200 6.42 15.42 12.08
N GLY A 201 7.35 15.93 11.27
CA GLY A 201 7.86 17.29 11.36
C GLY A 201 6.82 18.36 11.05
N CYS A 202 6.03 18.15 9.98
CA CYS A 202 4.92 19.03 9.60
C CYS A 202 3.89 19.19 10.75
N LYS A 203 3.54 18.11 11.43
CA LYS A 203 2.62 18.11 12.59
C LYS A 203 3.18 18.80 13.84
N SER A 204 4.46 19.13 13.89
CA SER A 204 5.03 19.94 14.98
C SER A 204 4.48 21.38 14.98
N PHE A 205 3.92 21.82 13.86
CA PHE A 205 3.18 23.06 13.76
C PHE A 205 1.71 22.81 14.16
N GLY A 206 1.24 23.37 15.27
CA GLY A 206 -0.05 23.07 15.86
C GLY A 206 -1.23 23.29 14.90
N TRP A 207 -1.22 24.39 14.12
CA TRP A 207 -2.24 24.72 13.14
C TRP A 207 -2.29 23.70 11.96
N VAL A 208 -1.15 23.16 11.52
CA VAL A 208 -1.10 22.13 10.47
C VAL A 208 -1.79 20.84 10.94
N LYS A 209 -1.58 20.49 12.23
CA LYS A 209 -2.28 19.35 12.83
C LYS A 209 -3.80 19.57 12.89
N ALA A 210 -4.24 20.80 13.13
CA ALA A 210 -5.66 21.17 13.08
C ALA A 210 -6.21 21.11 11.64
N LEU A 211 -5.47 21.67 10.66
CA LEU A 211 -5.82 21.64 9.24
C LEU A 211 -6.07 20.21 8.72
N LYS A 212 -5.23 19.24 9.12
CA LYS A 212 -5.43 17.82 8.74
C LYS A 212 -6.80 17.28 9.14
N LYS A 213 -7.38 17.77 10.25
CA LYS A 213 -8.71 17.37 10.72
C LYS A 213 -9.83 18.13 10.03
N GLN A 214 -9.62 19.42 9.74
CA GLN A 214 -10.62 20.34 9.19
C GLN A 214 -10.71 20.25 7.67
N ASP A 215 -9.58 20.31 6.98
CA ASP A 215 -9.47 20.22 5.53
C ASP A 215 -8.31 19.33 5.09
N LYS A 216 -8.66 18.08 4.83
CA LYS A 216 -7.68 17.07 4.39
C LYS A 216 -7.11 17.36 3.00
N ARG A 217 -7.81 18.13 2.16
CA ARG A 217 -7.35 18.48 0.82
C ARG A 217 -6.28 19.55 0.91
N ALA A 218 -6.55 20.64 1.65
CA ALA A 218 -5.56 21.69 1.91
C ALA A 218 -4.31 21.15 2.64
N TYR A 219 -4.50 20.21 3.58
CA TYR A 219 -3.34 19.55 4.24
C TYR A 219 -2.45 18.78 3.28
N LYS A 220 -2.97 18.28 2.14
CA LYS A 220 -2.22 17.49 1.16
C LYS A 220 -1.64 18.32 0.01
N ALA A 221 -2.13 19.54 -0.15
CA ALA A 221 -1.60 20.49 -1.12
C ALA A 221 -0.24 21.03 -0.69
#